data_dcbb0c8467849acde10ad05567204b2b
#
_entry.id   dcbb0c8467849acde10ad05567204b2b
#
_cell.length_a   1.000
_cell.length_b   1.000
_cell.length_c   1.000
_cell.angle_alpha   90.00
_cell.angle_beta   90.00
_cell.angle_gamma   90.00
#
_symmetry.space_group_name_H-M   'P 1'
#
loop_
_entity.id
_entity.type
_entity.pdbx_description
1 polymer ?
#
loop_
_entity_poly.entity_id
_entity_poly.type
_entity_poly.pdbx_seq_one_letter_code
_entity_poly.pdbx_strand_id
1 'polypeptide(L)'
;DKPFIIASHSQGALHAQKLINRKIDNSNLSDRFICAYVIGYIIPEKYYETLFPNIKRSESYNDTNCIISWSTVVEGFKRTREKTLFWKPDGWSAELMSQKIISTNPFSWTNDSEWYEDKNNKSIINKAQNYDFNDRIRIEHTGIKKSIALTRIQNFSAAMNDESGLIEAKGPLIENIQKMKFFNGDLHSFDMMLFWGSLRTNIKDRIDAFI
;
A
#
# COMPACT_ATOMS: atom_id res chain seq x y z
N ASP A 1 -18.57 -1.45 19.17
CA ASP A 1 -17.90 -2.77 19.14
C ASP A 1 -17.98 -3.39 17.75
N LYS A 2 -17.45 -2.67 16.74
CA LYS A 2 -17.40 -3.14 15.35
C LYS A 2 -15.97 -3.53 14.98
N PRO A 3 -15.79 -4.51 14.08
CA PRO A 3 -14.51 -4.75 13.43
C PRO A 3 -14.01 -3.50 12.68
N PHE A 4 -12.71 -3.39 12.53
CA PHE A 4 -12.12 -2.21 11.88
C PHE A 4 -10.87 -2.57 11.05
N ILE A 5 -10.62 -1.71 10.05
CA ILE A 5 -9.42 -1.71 9.21
C ILE A 5 -8.71 -0.37 9.41
N ILE A 6 -7.39 -0.39 9.40
CA ILE A 6 -6.57 0.81 9.29
C ILE A 6 -6.09 0.93 7.85
N ALA A 7 -6.30 2.10 7.24
CA ALA A 7 -5.76 2.41 5.92
C ALA A 7 -4.93 3.69 6.00
N SER A 8 -3.72 3.64 5.51
CA SER A 8 -2.77 4.74 5.63
C SER A 8 -1.81 4.81 4.45
N HIS A 9 -1.39 6.02 4.10
CA HIS A 9 -0.44 6.26 3.03
C HIS A 9 0.59 7.32 3.43
N SER A 10 1.82 7.16 2.95
CA SER A 10 2.90 8.12 3.15
C SER A 10 3.15 8.38 4.64
N GLN A 11 3.25 9.63 5.08
CA GLN A 11 3.42 9.97 6.50
C GLN A 11 2.39 9.31 7.41
N GLY A 12 1.14 9.14 6.93
CA GLY A 12 0.11 8.41 7.66
C GLY A 12 0.49 6.95 7.95
N ALA A 13 1.18 6.29 7.02
CA ALA A 13 1.65 4.92 7.21
C ALA A 13 2.72 4.83 8.31
N LEU A 14 3.56 5.84 8.43
CA LEU A 14 4.56 5.92 9.50
C LEU A 14 3.88 6.03 10.88
N HIS A 15 2.83 6.84 10.99
CA HIS A 15 2.06 6.97 12.22
C HIS A 15 1.22 5.72 12.53
N ALA A 16 0.66 5.08 11.49
CA ALA A 16 -0.10 3.84 11.62
C ALA A 16 0.74 2.72 12.23
N GLN A 17 2.00 2.57 11.83
CA GLN A 17 2.92 1.60 12.44
C GLN A 17 2.99 1.78 13.95
N LYS A 18 3.13 3.01 14.42
CA LYS A 18 3.22 3.30 15.86
C LYS A 18 1.90 3.12 16.60
N LEU A 19 0.80 3.45 15.94
CA LEU A 19 -0.54 3.21 16.47
C LEU A 19 -0.78 1.71 16.66
N ILE A 20 -0.48 0.90 15.65
CA ILE A 20 -0.64 -0.55 15.68
C ILE A 20 0.22 -1.16 16.80
N ASN A 21 1.50 -0.85 16.83
CA ASN A 21 2.43 -1.32 17.84
C ASN A 21 1.98 -1.00 19.28
N ARG A 22 1.50 0.23 19.53
CA ARG A 22 1.21 0.70 20.89
C ARG A 22 -0.21 0.42 21.37
N LYS A 23 -1.17 0.30 20.46
CA LYS A 23 -2.60 0.33 20.81
C LYS A 23 -3.39 -0.88 20.33
N ILE A 24 -2.88 -1.62 19.36
CA ILE A 24 -3.59 -2.77 18.77
C ILE A 24 -2.87 -4.06 19.12
N ASP A 25 -1.59 -4.12 18.76
CA ASP A 25 -0.77 -5.26 19.09
C ASP A 25 -0.77 -5.47 20.61
N ASN A 26 -1.03 -6.71 21.03
CA ASN A 26 -1.12 -7.08 22.44
C ASN A 26 -2.19 -6.30 23.25
N SER A 27 -3.34 -6.02 22.66
CA SER A 27 -4.48 -5.39 23.32
C SER A 27 -5.81 -6.05 22.93
N ASN A 28 -6.87 -5.78 23.68
CA ASN A 28 -8.23 -6.26 23.36
C ASN A 28 -8.81 -5.67 22.05
N LEU A 29 -8.13 -4.73 21.43
CA LEU A 29 -8.50 -4.24 20.10
C LEU A 29 -8.13 -5.23 19.00
N SER A 30 -7.16 -6.12 19.25
CA SER A 30 -6.75 -7.16 18.29
C SER A 30 -7.91 -8.08 17.90
N ASP A 31 -8.84 -8.37 18.80
CA ASP A 31 -10.02 -9.21 18.55
C ASP A 31 -10.96 -8.65 17.49
N ARG A 32 -10.86 -7.37 17.19
CA ARG A 32 -11.69 -6.64 16.21
C ARG A 32 -10.86 -6.10 15.05
N PHE A 33 -9.57 -6.30 15.06
CA PHE A 33 -8.66 -5.81 14.06
C PHE A 33 -8.63 -6.74 12.85
N ILE A 34 -9.24 -6.31 11.74
CA ILE A 34 -9.24 -7.06 10.51
C ILE A 34 -7.84 -7.04 9.89
N CYS A 35 -7.35 -5.85 9.54
CA CYS A 35 -6.00 -5.68 8.99
C CYS A 35 -5.59 -4.20 8.95
N ALA A 36 -4.33 -3.95 8.60
CA ALA A 36 -3.84 -2.61 8.29
C ALA A 36 -3.17 -2.56 6.92
N TYR A 37 -3.57 -1.61 6.09
CA TYR A 37 -2.87 -1.20 4.88
C TYR A 37 -1.92 -0.05 5.23
N VAL A 38 -0.63 -0.35 5.28
CA VAL A 38 0.45 0.57 5.65
C VAL A 38 1.29 0.84 4.41
N ILE A 39 0.86 1.81 3.59
CA ILE A 39 1.30 1.97 2.21
C ILE A 39 2.29 3.13 2.08
N GLY A 40 3.37 2.93 1.33
CA GLY A 40 4.31 3.98 0.92
C GLY A 40 5.39 4.32 1.94
N TYR A 41 5.34 3.82 3.16
CA TYR A 41 6.43 3.89 4.13
C TYR A 41 6.92 2.51 4.52
N ILE A 42 8.23 2.39 4.67
CA ILE A 42 8.88 1.10 4.83
C ILE A 42 8.72 0.53 6.24
N ILE A 43 8.62 -0.80 6.27
CA ILE A 43 8.80 -1.59 7.48
C ILE A 43 9.95 -2.56 7.19
N PRO A 44 11.15 -2.35 7.77
CA PRO A 44 12.26 -3.25 7.56
C PRO A 44 11.94 -4.66 8.08
N GLU A 45 12.17 -5.67 7.24
CA GLU A 45 11.84 -7.07 7.53
C GLU A 45 12.46 -7.53 8.87
N LYS A 46 13.71 -7.18 9.10
CA LYS A 46 14.45 -7.58 10.31
C LYS A 46 13.87 -7.07 11.63
N TYR A 47 13.03 -6.05 11.60
CA TYR A 47 12.40 -5.48 12.81
C TYR A 47 10.94 -5.87 12.96
N TYR A 48 10.35 -6.54 11.97
CA TYR A 48 8.91 -6.79 11.94
C TYR A 48 8.42 -7.54 13.16
N GLU A 49 9.01 -8.69 13.45
CA GLU A 49 8.62 -9.55 14.58
C GLU A 49 8.79 -8.88 15.94
N THR A 50 9.78 -7.99 16.07
CA THR A 50 9.98 -7.24 17.31
C THR A 50 8.99 -6.09 17.47
N LEU A 51 8.61 -5.47 16.36
CA LEU A 51 7.64 -4.36 16.37
C LEU A 51 6.20 -4.84 16.48
N PHE A 52 5.88 -6.01 15.92
CA PHE A 52 4.52 -6.55 15.81
C PHE A 52 4.48 -8.05 16.17
N PRO A 53 4.79 -8.41 17.43
CA PRO A 53 4.96 -9.82 17.82
C PRO A 53 3.67 -10.65 17.70
N ASN A 54 2.48 -10.02 17.73
CA ASN A 54 1.20 -10.72 17.67
C ASN A 54 0.39 -10.42 16.39
N ILE A 55 0.92 -9.61 15.50
CA ILE A 55 0.26 -9.25 14.24
C ILE A 55 1.12 -9.75 13.09
N LYS A 56 0.61 -10.70 12.31
CA LYS A 56 1.35 -11.30 11.20
C LYS A 56 1.49 -10.34 10.01
N ARG A 57 2.51 -10.53 9.19
CA ARG A 57 2.53 -9.97 7.85
C ARG A 57 1.53 -10.72 6.97
N SER A 58 0.90 -10.01 6.04
CA SER A 58 -0.02 -10.64 5.10
C SER A 58 0.74 -11.48 4.07
N GLU A 59 0.29 -12.70 3.83
CA GLU A 59 0.84 -13.65 2.85
C GLU A 59 -0.22 -14.13 1.86
N SER A 60 -1.50 -13.79 2.12
CA SER A 60 -2.64 -14.19 1.29
C SER A 60 -3.67 -13.07 1.19
N TYR A 61 -4.51 -13.14 0.15
CA TYR A 61 -5.55 -12.15 -0.15
C TYR A 61 -6.62 -12.02 0.94
N ASN A 62 -6.84 -13.04 1.75
CA ASN A 62 -7.89 -13.10 2.77
C ASN A 62 -7.36 -13.20 4.21
N ASP A 63 -6.07 -12.98 4.41
CA ASP A 63 -5.52 -12.93 5.76
C ASP A 63 -6.14 -11.83 6.61
N THR A 64 -6.40 -12.15 7.87
CA THR A 64 -6.85 -11.21 8.90
C THR A 64 -5.85 -11.10 10.04
N ASN A 65 -6.02 -10.13 10.93
CA ASN A 65 -5.04 -9.80 11.98
C ASN A 65 -3.62 -9.63 11.42
N CYS A 66 -3.49 -8.83 10.36
CA CYS A 66 -2.24 -8.71 9.63
C CYS A 66 -1.95 -7.28 9.17
N ILE A 67 -0.68 -7.04 8.84
CA ILE A 67 -0.23 -5.83 8.15
C ILE A 67 0.06 -6.16 6.69
N ILE A 68 -0.51 -5.34 5.80
CA ILE A 68 -0.25 -5.30 4.38
C ILE A 68 0.57 -4.03 4.11
N SER A 69 1.71 -4.16 3.48
CA SER A 69 2.57 -3.02 3.17
C SER A 69 3.14 -3.13 1.77
N TRP A 70 3.35 -2.03 1.11
CA TRP A 70 4.15 -1.93 -0.11
C TRP A 70 4.62 -0.51 -0.33
N SER A 71 5.63 -0.38 -1.16
CA SER A 71 6.11 0.88 -1.71
C SER A 71 6.63 0.64 -3.12
N THR A 72 6.19 1.45 -4.08
CA THR A 72 6.32 1.16 -5.50
C THR A 72 7.41 1.99 -6.16
N VAL A 73 8.12 1.36 -7.07
CA VAL A 73 9.14 1.98 -7.92
C VAL A 73 9.02 1.47 -9.36
N VAL A 74 9.64 2.17 -10.29
CA VAL A 74 9.83 1.65 -11.65
C VAL A 74 10.79 0.46 -11.62
N GLU A 75 10.60 -0.53 -12.48
CA GLU A 75 11.50 -1.69 -12.65
C GLU A 75 12.96 -1.25 -12.70
N GLY A 76 13.80 -1.87 -11.86
CA GLY A 76 15.22 -1.59 -11.74
C GLY A 76 15.61 -0.29 -11.03
N PHE A 77 14.65 0.50 -10.58
CA PHE A 77 14.96 1.72 -9.83
C PHE A 77 15.45 1.41 -8.41
N LYS A 78 16.58 1.98 -8.05
CA LYS A 78 17.16 1.82 -6.70
C LYS A 78 16.99 3.10 -5.88
N ARG A 79 16.28 3.01 -4.79
CA ARG A 79 16.21 4.09 -3.78
C ARG A 79 17.53 4.19 -3.03
N THR A 80 18.51 4.88 -3.59
CA THR A 80 19.86 4.97 -3.00
C THR A 80 20.12 6.26 -2.24
N ARG A 81 19.25 7.27 -2.37
CA ARG A 81 19.58 8.63 -1.94
C ARG A 81 18.82 9.15 -0.74
N GLU A 82 17.70 8.54 -0.39
CA GLU A 82 16.86 9.12 0.64
C GLU A 82 17.05 8.43 1.97
N LYS A 83 17.33 9.24 2.96
CA LYS A 83 17.17 8.84 4.34
C LYS A 83 15.68 8.56 4.54
N THR A 84 15.33 7.31 4.65
CA THR A 84 13.96 6.93 4.88
C THR A 84 13.74 6.81 6.38
N LEU A 85 12.72 7.49 6.87
CA LEU A 85 12.29 7.34 8.26
C LEU A 85 11.58 6.00 8.43
N PHE A 86 11.96 5.27 9.46
CA PHE A 86 11.27 4.03 9.84
C PHE A 86 11.39 3.79 11.35
N TRP A 87 10.55 2.93 11.85
CA TRP A 87 10.62 2.51 13.25
C TRP A 87 11.61 1.38 13.44
N LYS A 88 12.38 1.50 14.51
CA LYS A 88 13.15 0.41 15.15
C LYS A 88 12.56 0.14 16.54
N PRO A 89 12.90 -0.98 17.17
CA PRO A 89 12.42 -1.27 18.53
C PRO A 89 12.74 -0.17 19.54
N ASP A 90 13.92 0.45 19.40
CA ASP A 90 14.44 1.51 20.28
C ASP A 90 14.05 2.93 19.86
N GLY A 91 13.33 3.11 18.76
CA GLY A 91 12.86 4.43 18.32
C GLY A 91 12.90 4.66 16.82
N TRP A 92 12.96 5.93 16.44
CA TRP A 92 13.05 6.34 15.04
C TRP A 92 14.46 6.21 14.50
N SER A 93 14.55 5.81 13.24
CA SER A 93 15.79 5.89 12.47
C SER A 93 15.58 6.66 11.17
N ALA A 94 16.63 7.33 10.73
CA ALA A 94 16.72 7.97 9.42
C ALA A 94 18.03 7.51 8.78
N GLU A 95 17.99 6.33 8.20
CA GLU A 95 19.15 5.72 7.54
C GLU A 95 18.89 5.60 6.04
N LEU A 96 19.93 5.46 5.24
CA LEU A 96 19.80 5.07 3.85
C LEU A 96 19.11 3.70 3.78
N MET A 97 18.20 3.57 2.86
CA MET A 97 17.46 2.33 2.67
C MET A 97 18.37 1.27 2.05
N SER A 98 19.00 0.49 2.89
CA SER A 98 19.84 -0.65 2.51
C SER A 98 19.28 -1.99 2.99
N GLN A 99 18.05 -1.99 3.49
CA GLN A 99 17.48 -3.16 4.14
C GLN A 99 16.25 -3.62 3.38
N LYS A 100 16.10 -4.94 3.26
CA LYS A 100 14.87 -5.53 2.74
C LYS A 100 13.68 -5.11 3.61
N ILE A 101 12.62 -4.68 2.96
CA ILE A 101 11.36 -4.32 3.59
C ILE A 101 10.33 -5.43 3.40
N ILE A 102 9.34 -5.49 4.29
CA ILE A 102 8.19 -6.32 4.03
C ILE A 102 7.34 -5.68 2.93
N SER A 103 6.86 -6.50 2.02
CA SER A 103 5.87 -6.08 1.02
C SER A 103 4.92 -7.21 0.67
N THR A 104 3.74 -6.81 0.26
CA THR A 104 2.73 -7.67 -0.34
C THR A 104 2.43 -7.11 -1.72
N ASN A 105 2.51 -7.91 -2.78
CA ASN A 105 2.18 -7.46 -4.12
C ASN A 105 0.68 -7.17 -4.23
N PRO A 106 0.26 -5.94 -4.55
CA PRO A 106 -1.16 -5.57 -4.53
C PRO A 106 -2.01 -6.16 -5.68
N PHE A 107 -1.41 -6.95 -6.58
CA PHE A 107 -2.15 -7.69 -7.61
C PHE A 107 -2.45 -9.13 -7.21
N SER A 108 -1.46 -9.81 -6.63
CA SER A 108 -1.59 -11.20 -6.18
C SER A 108 -1.97 -11.35 -4.71
N TRP A 109 -1.63 -10.36 -3.90
CA TRP A 109 -1.70 -10.36 -2.43
C TRP A 109 -0.79 -11.43 -1.79
N THR A 110 0.27 -11.78 -2.50
CA THR A 110 1.35 -12.68 -2.08
C THR A 110 2.67 -11.93 -1.88
N ASN A 111 3.66 -12.62 -1.33
CA ASN A 111 4.99 -12.08 -1.03
C ASN A 111 6.07 -12.70 -1.93
N ASP A 112 5.68 -13.22 -3.10
CA ASP A 112 6.61 -13.76 -4.10
C ASP A 112 7.11 -12.69 -5.07
N SER A 113 8.13 -13.01 -5.86
CA SER A 113 8.75 -12.13 -6.85
C SER A 113 8.19 -12.29 -8.26
N GLU A 114 7.08 -13.01 -8.40
CA GLU A 114 6.45 -13.20 -9.71
C GLU A 114 5.81 -11.91 -10.24
N TRP A 115 5.84 -11.74 -11.57
CA TRP A 115 5.21 -10.62 -12.23
C TRP A 115 3.72 -10.86 -12.43
N TYR A 116 2.90 -10.03 -11.81
CA TYR A 116 1.46 -10.08 -11.94
C TYR A 116 0.93 -8.89 -12.73
N GLU A 117 0.01 -9.20 -13.62
CA GLU A 117 -0.75 -8.19 -14.36
C GLU A 117 -2.11 -7.98 -13.73
N ASP A 118 -2.58 -6.78 -13.93
CA ASP A 118 -3.92 -6.42 -13.58
C ASP A 118 -4.96 -7.01 -14.56
N LYS A 119 -5.31 -8.27 -14.41
CA LYS A 119 -6.22 -8.97 -15.33
C LYS A 119 -7.67 -8.45 -15.33
N ASN A 120 -8.11 -7.90 -14.21
CA ASN A 120 -9.52 -7.48 -14.00
C ASN A 120 -9.68 -5.97 -13.81
N ASN A 121 -8.75 -5.18 -14.20
CA ASN A 121 -8.47 -3.96 -13.53
C ASN A 121 -9.05 -2.71 -14.08
N LYS A 122 -9.33 -2.13 -13.18
CA LYS A 122 -9.87 -0.80 -12.91
C LYS A 122 -8.93 -0.06 -11.96
N SER A 123 -7.63 -0.11 -12.22
CA SER A 123 -6.61 0.32 -11.26
C SER A 123 -6.58 1.81 -11.04
N ILE A 124 -6.93 2.61 -11.99
CA ILE A 124 -6.89 4.06 -11.83
C ILE A 124 -8.31 4.61 -11.96
N ILE A 125 -8.63 5.54 -11.06
CA ILE A 125 -9.78 6.41 -11.25
C ILE A 125 -9.49 7.22 -12.51
N ASN A 126 -10.17 6.89 -13.60
CA ASN A 126 -10.13 7.72 -14.78
C ASN A 126 -10.64 9.10 -14.37
N LYS A 127 -9.91 10.14 -14.74
CA LYS A 127 -10.45 11.50 -14.68
C LYS A 127 -11.87 11.44 -15.20
N ALA A 128 -12.84 11.52 -14.31
CA ALA A 128 -14.13 12.00 -14.75
C ALA A 128 -13.80 13.31 -15.48
N GLN A 129 -14.02 13.35 -16.80
CA GLN A 129 -13.89 14.57 -17.54
C GLN A 129 -14.64 15.63 -16.74
N ASN A 130 -13.95 16.68 -16.28
CA ASN A 130 -14.48 17.73 -15.41
C ASN A 130 -14.47 17.45 -13.90
N TYR A 131 -13.58 16.61 -13.37
CA TYR A 131 -13.40 16.48 -11.94
C TYR A 131 -12.54 17.64 -11.42
N ASP A 132 -13.17 18.66 -10.87
CA ASP A 132 -12.49 19.73 -10.13
C ASP A 132 -12.18 19.27 -8.71
N PHE A 133 -11.05 19.69 -8.15
CA PHE A 133 -10.69 19.46 -6.76
C PHE A 133 -11.77 19.96 -5.78
N ASN A 134 -12.43 21.06 -6.12
CA ASN A 134 -13.56 21.62 -5.37
C ASN A 134 -14.80 20.71 -5.41
N ASP A 135 -15.04 20.01 -6.52
CA ASP A 135 -16.13 19.05 -6.63
C ASP A 135 -15.90 17.81 -5.75
N ARG A 136 -14.65 17.42 -5.54
CA ARG A 136 -14.30 16.35 -4.61
C ARG A 136 -14.70 16.69 -3.17
N ILE A 137 -14.31 17.85 -2.68
CA ILE A 137 -14.66 18.31 -1.33
C ILE A 137 -16.17 18.42 -1.19
N ARG A 138 -16.85 18.94 -2.19
CA ARG A 138 -18.30 19.09 -2.21
C ARG A 138 -19.04 17.75 -2.20
N ILE A 139 -18.53 16.75 -2.91
CA ILE A 139 -19.09 15.39 -2.92
C ILE A 139 -18.92 14.71 -1.56
N GLU A 140 -17.75 14.84 -0.96
CA GLU A 140 -17.45 14.28 0.36
C GLU A 140 -18.35 14.88 1.45
N HIS A 141 -18.64 16.18 1.40
CA HIS A 141 -19.48 16.85 2.37
C HIS A 141 -20.99 16.74 2.14
N THR A 142 -21.42 16.59 0.91
CA THR A 142 -22.86 16.55 0.58
C THR A 142 -23.45 15.15 0.51
N GLY A 143 -22.63 14.12 0.69
CA GLY A 143 -23.06 12.72 0.63
C GLY A 143 -23.59 12.27 -0.74
N ILE A 144 -23.38 13.04 -1.80
CA ILE A 144 -23.77 12.68 -3.15
C ILE A 144 -22.88 11.50 -3.60
N LYS A 145 -23.44 10.30 -3.59
CA LYS A 145 -22.82 9.10 -4.11
C LYS A 145 -22.74 9.13 -5.64
N LYS A 146 -21.85 9.91 -6.20
CA LYS A 146 -21.40 9.66 -7.56
C LYS A 146 -20.46 8.48 -7.52
N SER A 147 -20.86 7.36 -8.05
CA SER A 147 -19.97 6.22 -8.29
C SER A 147 -18.88 6.68 -9.24
N ILE A 148 -17.66 6.79 -8.76
CA ILE A 148 -16.50 7.01 -9.62
C ILE A 148 -16.30 5.72 -10.39
N ALA A 149 -16.57 5.73 -11.69
CA ALA A 149 -16.32 4.59 -12.54
C ALA A 149 -14.80 4.38 -12.63
N LEU A 150 -14.35 3.23 -12.17
CA LEU A 150 -13.00 2.78 -12.41
C LEU A 150 -12.94 2.28 -13.86
N THR A 151 -12.07 2.87 -14.67
CA THR A 151 -11.86 2.43 -16.04
C THR A 151 -10.45 1.91 -16.20
N ARG A 152 -10.31 0.84 -16.94
CA ARG A 152 -9.00 0.33 -17.36
C ARG A 152 -8.41 1.32 -18.34
N ILE A 153 -7.32 2.01 -17.96
CA ILE A 153 -6.70 3.00 -18.81
C ILE A 153 -5.54 2.39 -19.60
N GLN A 154 -4.66 1.69 -18.94
CA GLN A 154 -3.51 1.01 -19.54
C GLN A 154 -3.06 -0.14 -18.65
N ASN A 155 -2.45 -1.16 -19.28
CA ASN A 155 -1.91 -2.27 -18.54
C ASN A 155 -0.55 -1.93 -17.93
N PHE A 156 -0.30 -2.49 -16.79
CA PHE A 156 1.02 -2.57 -16.21
C PHE A 156 1.12 -3.84 -15.37
N SER A 157 2.34 -4.25 -15.09
CA SER A 157 2.65 -5.40 -14.25
C SER A 157 3.42 -4.93 -13.02
N ALA A 158 3.34 -5.71 -11.96
CA ALA A 158 4.09 -5.46 -10.73
C ALA A 158 4.65 -6.77 -10.16
N ALA A 159 5.85 -6.69 -9.59
CA ALA A 159 6.52 -7.78 -8.89
C ALA A 159 7.21 -7.25 -7.64
N MET A 160 7.40 -8.08 -6.64
CA MET A 160 8.26 -7.73 -5.52
C MET A 160 9.73 -8.01 -5.88
N ASN A 161 10.59 -7.06 -5.64
CA ASN A 161 12.02 -7.24 -5.78
C ASN A 161 12.58 -7.99 -4.57
N ASP A 162 13.22 -9.14 -4.78
CA ASP A 162 13.69 -10.02 -3.71
C ASP A 162 14.76 -9.41 -2.80
N GLU A 163 15.58 -8.50 -3.33
CA GLU A 163 16.66 -7.89 -2.54
C GLU A 163 16.14 -6.76 -1.65
N SER A 164 15.30 -5.91 -2.22
CA SER A 164 14.83 -4.69 -1.54
C SER A 164 13.47 -4.84 -0.87
N GLY A 165 12.62 -5.73 -1.37
CA GLY A 165 11.21 -5.82 -1.01
C GLY A 165 10.34 -4.72 -1.64
N LEU A 166 10.89 -3.81 -2.45
CA LEU A 166 10.09 -2.81 -3.18
C LEU A 166 9.22 -3.49 -4.23
N ILE A 167 8.05 -2.92 -4.47
CA ILE A 167 7.21 -3.36 -5.60
C ILE A 167 7.68 -2.63 -6.85
N GLU A 168 8.25 -3.37 -7.76
CA GLU A 168 8.64 -2.88 -9.09
C GLU A 168 7.44 -2.92 -10.03
N ALA A 169 7.28 -1.87 -10.82
CA ALA A 169 6.21 -1.75 -11.80
C ALA A 169 6.73 -1.41 -13.19
N LYS A 170 6.14 -2.02 -14.23
CA LYS A 170 6.46 -1.79 -15.64
C LYS A 170 5.25 -1.88 -16.53
N GLY A 171 5.35 -1.31 -17.73
CA GLY A 171 4.33 -1.37 -18.79
C GLY A 171 3.87 0.01 -19.24
N PRO A 172 2.95 0.08 -20.22
CA PRO A 172 2.58 1.33 -20.90
C PRO A 172 2.13 2.46 -19.96
N LEU A 173 1.43 2.13 -18.87
CA LEU A 173 1.03 3.13 -17.89
C LEU A 173 2.25 3.73 -17.18
N ILE A 174 3.18 2.89 -16.75
CA ILE A 174 4.39 3.29 -16.05
C ILE A 174 5.28 4.13 -16.95
N GLU A 175 5.45 3.72 -18.21
CA GLU A 175 6.18 4.49 -19.23
C GLU A 175 5.59 5.89 -19.44
N ASN A 176 4.27 6.03 -19.38
CA ASN A 176 3.64 7.35 -19.46
C ASN A 176 3.87 8.20 -18.21
N ILE A 177 3.87 7.61 -17.04
CA ILE A 177 4.23 8.31 -15.79
C ILE A 177 5.69 8.78 -15.84
N GLN A 178 6.60 7.96 -16.37
CA GLN A 178 8.02 8.31 -16.53
C GLN A 178 8.27 9.54 -17.43
N LYS A 179 7.35 9.85 -18.34
CA LYS A 179 7.43 11.06 -19.17
C LYS A 179 7.08 12.35 -18.42
N MET A 180 6.59 12.27 -17.21
CA MET A 180 6.27 13.45 -16.40
C MET A 180 7.54 14.23 -16.03
N LYS A 181 7.46 15.56 -16.13
CA LYS A 181 8.57 16.43 -15.76
C LYS A 181 8.97 16.19 -14.28
N PHE A 182 10.27 16.06 -14.03
CA PHE A 182 10.85 15.78 -12.70
C PHE A 182 10.55 14.40 -12.12
N PHE A 183 10.06 13.47 -12.89
CA PHE A 183 9.93 12.09 -12.44
C PHE A 183 11.30 11.44 -12.29
N ASN A 184 11.53 10.78 -11.17
CA ASN A 184 12.83 10.20 -10.81
C ASN A 184 12.84 8.67 -10.74
N GLY A 185 11.74 8.00 -11.03
CA GLY A 185 11.61 6.53 -10.91
C GLY A 185 10.93 6.05 -9.63
N ASP A 186 10.73 6.92 -8.65
CA ASP A 186 9.97 6.60 -7.44
C ASP A 186 8.47 6.81 -7.67
N LEU A 187 7.67 5.77 -7.47
CA LEU A 187 6.22 5.80 -7.67
C LEU A 187 5.44 6.05 -6.38
N HIS A 188 6.10 6.49 -5.31
CA HIS A 188 5.48 6.72 -4.00
C HIS A 188 4.16 7.50 -4.05
N SER A 189 4.10 8.56 -4.83
CA SER A 189 2.87 9.35 -4.98
C SER A 189 1.72 8.60 -5.67
N PHE A 190 2.02 7.49 -6.29
CA PHE A 190 1.07 6.65 -7.02
C PHE A 190 0.76 5.32 -6.32
N ASP A 191 1.41 5.00 -5.20
CA ASP A 191 1.30 3.71 -4.49
C ASP A 191 -0.13 3.21 -4.33
N MET A 192 -1.06 4.07 -3.92
CA MET A 192 -2.47 3.69 -3.78
C MET A 192 -3.22 3.73 -5.11
N MET A 193 -2.91 4.73 -5.95
CA MET A 193 -3.69 4.97 -7.17
C MET A 193 -3.49 3.86 -8.19
N LEU A 194 -2.26 3.36 -8.33
CA LEU A 194 -1.92 2.27 -9.25
C LEU A 194 -2.73 1.01 -8.96
N PHE A 195 -3.01 0.73 -7.69
CA PHE A 195 -3.64 -0.51 -7.25
C PHE A 195 -5.06 -0.30 -6.69
N TRP A 196 -5.69 0.84 -6.99
CA TRP A 196 -6.96 1.23 -6.35
C TRP A 196 -8.07 0.21 -6.50
N GLY A 197 -8.26 -0.36 -7.69
CA GLY A 197 -9.30 -1.37 -7.93
C GLY A 197 -9.03 -2.67 -7.17
N SER A 198 -7.79 -3.13 -7.21
CA SER A 198 -7.35 -4.32 -6.49
C SER A 198 -7.49 -4.14 -4.98
N LEU A 199 -7.06 -2.99 -4.45
CA LEU A 199 -7.20 -2.64 -3.04
C LEU A 199 -8.67 -2.68 -2.57
N ARG A 200 -9.60 -2.11 -3.35
CA ARG A 200 -11.02 -2.11 -3.00
C ARG A 200 -11.60 -3.52 -2.95
N THR A 201 -11.23 -4.38 -3.88
CA THR A 201 -11.66 -5.79 -3.87
C THR A 201 -11.09 -6.51 -2.65
N ASN A 202 -9.81 -6.36 -2.40
CA ASN A 202 -9.14 -7.02 -1.29
C ASN A 202 -9.67 -6.60 0.09
N ILE A 203 -10.04 -5.32 0.27
CA ILE A 203 -10.71 -4.87 1.50
C ILE A 203 -11.98 -5.69 1.76
N LYS A 204 -12.78 -5.91 0.72
CA LYS A 204 -13.99 -6.72 0.84
C LYS A 204 -13.67 -8.17 1.20
N ASP A 205 -12.70 -8.79 0.50
CA ASP A 205 -12.31 -10.18 0.74
C ASP A 205 -11.88 -10.41 2.19
N ARG A 206 -11.14 -9.47 2.77
CA ARG A 206 -10.68 -9.55 4.17
C ARG A 206 -11.81 -9.32 5.17
N ILE A 207 -12.76 -8.45 4.86
CA ILE A 207 -13.97 -8.28 5.68
C ILE A 207 -14.78 -9.56 5.68
N ASP A 208 -15.01 -10.13 4.50
CA ASP A 208 -15.77 -11.38 4.34
C ASP A 208 -15.07 -12.58 5.04
N ALA A 209 -13.75 -12.60 5.08
CA ALA A 209 -12.98 -13.62 5.78
C ALA A 209 -12.96 -13.46 7.31
N PHE A 210 -13.23 -12.26 7.81
CA PHE A 210 -13.23 -11.95 9.24
C PHE A 210 -14.58 -12.22 9.90
N ILE A 211 -15.69 -12.09 9.17
CA ILE A 211 -17.07 -12.24 9.67
C ILE A 211 -17.48 -13.70 9.62
#